data_660af1067cc57ebf4e6908bd9b0fd71c
#
_entry.id   660af1067cc57ebf4e6908bd9b0fd71c
#
_cell.length_a   1.000
_cell.length_b   1.000
_cell.length_c   1.000
_cell.angle_alpha   90.00
_cell.angle_beta   90.00
_cell.angle_gamma   90.00
#
_symmetry.space_group_name_H-M   'P 1'
#
loop_
_entity.id
_entity.type
_entity.pdbx_description
1 polymer ?
#
loop_
_entity_poly.entity_id
_entity_poly.type
_entity_poly.pdbx_seq_one_letter_code
_entity_poly.pdbx_strand_id
1 'polypeptide(L)'
;MKPVDKILITGASGFIGGFLVEEALKRGYEVWAGVRSHSSRRHLQDERIRFIELDYAHEKELDDQLKAFAQENGGWRYVIHNAGLTKTTDKALFYEVNAENTRRFMEGLARHCPPEKFRRIQTMERVNCWQKIIYGNSMLSHT
;
A
#
# COMPACT_ATOMS: atom_id res chain seq x y z
N MET A 1 -25.56 6.75 -11.19
CA MET A 1 -24.45 5.78 -11.04
C MET A 1 -23.54 6.22 -9.90
N LYS A 2 -23.24 5.30 -9.00
CA LYS A 2 -22.25 5.59 -7.96
C LYS A 2 -20.86 5.66 -8.59
N PRO A 3 -20.05 6.67 -8.27
CA PRO A 3 -18.68 6.69 -8.71
C PRO A 3 -17.93 5.49 -8.14
N VAL A 4 -17.01 4.95 -8.94
CA VAL A 4 -16.20 3.80 -8.55
C VAL A 4 -15.15 4.25 -7.53
N ASP A 5 -15.05 3.54 -6.42
CA ASP A 5 -14.06 3.84 -5.40
C ASP A 5 -12.65 3.47 -5.86
N LYS A 6 -11.70 4.35 -5.62
CA LYS A 6 -10.30 4.12 -5.89
C LYS A 6 -9.64 3.47 -4.69
N ILE A 7 -8.87 2.42 -4.95
CA ILE A 7 -8.07 1.74 -3.93
C ILE A 7 -6.61 1.67 -4.38
N LEU A 8 -5.70 1.99 -3.47
CA LEU A 8 -4.27 1.81 -3.67
C LEU A 8 -3.80 0.59 -2.89
N ILE A 9 -3.09 -0.28 -3.57
CA ILE A 9 -2.44 -1.45 -2.95
C ILE A 9 -0.95 -1.32 -3.19
N THR A 10 -0.18 -1.06 -2.14
CA THR A 10 1.27 -0.99 -2.24
C THR A 10 1.87 -2.38 -2.12
N GLY A 11 3.11 -2.56 -2.60
CA GLY A 11 3.71 -3.89 -2.63
C GLY A 11 2.95 -4.86 -3.53
N ALA A 12 2.29 -4.33 -4.55
CA ALA A 12 1.39 -5.09 -5.41
C ALA A 12 2.11 -6.13 -6.26
N SER A 13 3.40 -5.93 -6.55
CA SER A 13 4.20 -6.89 -7.32
C SER A 13 4.55 -8.16 -6.56
N GLY A 14 4.36 -8.19 -5.25
CA GLY A 14 4.59 -9.36 -4.41
C GLY A 14 3.46 -10.37 -4.48
N PHE A 15 3.68 -11.52 -3.84
CA PHE A 15 2.71 -12.62 -3.82
C PHE A 15 1.36 -12.23 -3.20
N ILE A 16 1.40 -11.69 -1.98
CA ILE A 16 0.19 -11.25 -1.28
C ILE A 16 -0.45 -10.07 -2.01
N GLY A 17 0.38 -9.12 -2.48
CA GLY A 17 -0.09 -7.97 -3.23
C GLY A 17 -0.87 -8.34 -4.48
N GLY A 18 -0.43 -9.35 -5.21
CA GLY A 18 -1.13 -9.86 -6.38
C GLY A 18 -2.52 -10.38 -6.07
N PHE A 19 -2.67 -11.12 -4.98
CA PHE A 19 -3.98 -11.58 -4.51
C PHE A 19 -4.89 -10.43 -4.09
N LEU A 20 -4.35 -9.43 -3.42
CA LEU A 20 -5.13 -8.26 -3.01
C LEU A 20 -5.65 -7.48 -4.22
N VAL A 21 -4.81 -7.30 -5.22
CA VAL A 21 -5.20 -6.65 -6.48
C VAL A 21 -6.32 -7.42 -7.17
N GLU A 22 -6.16 -8.72 -7.29
CA GLU A 22 -7.17 -9.57 -7.91
C GLU A 22 -8.52 -9.48 -7.18
N GLU A 23 -8.51 -9.56 -5.87
CA GLU A 23 -9.72 -9.45 -5.06
C GLU A 23 -10.38 -8.08 -5.19
N ALA A 24 -9.59 -7.03 -5.20
CA ALA A 24 -10.11 -5.67 -5.36
C ALA A 24 -10.77 -5.47 -6.72
N LEU A 25 -10.18 -6.03 -7.78
CA LEU A 25 -10.79 -6.00 -9.12
C LEU A 25 -12.12 -6.73 -9.15
N LYS A 26 -12.21 -7.90 -8.50
CA LYS A 26 -13.46 -8.66 -8.40
C LYS A 26 -14.56 -7.87 -7.71
N ARG A 27 -14.20 -7.04 -6.75
CA ARG A 27 -15.16 -6.23 -5.99
C ARG A 27 -15.54 -4.93 -6.69
N GLY A 28 -14.99 -4.67 -7.85
CA GLY A 28 -15.35 -3.52 -8.67
C GLY A 28 -14.64 -2.22 -8.35
N TYR A 29 -13.54 -2.27 -7.62
CA TYR A 29 -12.74 -1.06 -7.34
C TYR A 29 -11.93 -0.64 -8.57
N GLU A 30 -11.65 0.66 -8.65
CA GLU A 30 -10.59 1.16 -9.52
C GLU A 30 -9.27 0.93 -8.80
N VAL A 31 -8.49 -0.06 -9.27
CA VAL A 31 -7.31 -0.54 -8.56
C VAL A 31 -6.05 0.15 -9.06
N TRP A 32 -5.33 0.73 -8.12
CA TRP A 32 -4.00 1.30 -8.32
C TRP A 32 -2.98 0.41 -7.64
N ALA A 33 -2.03 -0.07 -8.40
CA ALA A 33 -0.92 -0.88 -7.89
C ALA A 33 0.27 0.03 -7.62
N GLY A 34 0.65 0.13 -6.36
CA GLY A 34 1.85 0.84 -5.95
C GLY A 34 3.07 -0.05 -6.16
N VAL A 35 3.97 0.37 -7.02
CA VAL A 35 5.15 -0.40 -7.40
C VAL A 35 6.40 0.48 -7.32
N ARG A 36 7.56 -0.15 -7.23
CA ARG A 36 8.85 0.52 -7.39
C ARG A 36 9.21 0.55 -8.86
N SER A 37 10.11 1.46 -9.26
CA SER A 37 10.53 1.62 -10.65
C SER A 37 11.08 0.33 -11.29
N HIS A 38 11.69 -0.54 -10.48
CA HIS A 38 12.28 -1.81 -10.96
C HIS A 38 11.46 -3.04 -10.62
N SER A 39 10.23 -2.88 -10.12
CA SER A 39 9.39 -4.01 -9.75
C SER A 39 8.91 -4.77 -10.97
N SER A 40 8.92 -6.10 -10.88
CA SER A 40 8.32 -6.95 -11.90
C SER A 40 6.80 -6.79 -11.89
N ARG A 41 6.21 -6.65 -13.06
CA ARG A 41 4.76 -6.58 -13.24
C ARG A 41 4.17 -7.88 -13.77
N ARG A 42 4.93 -8.98 -13.63
CA ARG A 42 4.56 -10.29 -14.19
C ARG A 42 3.20 -10.80 -13.73
N HIS A 43 2.84 -10.52 -12.48
CA HIS A 43 1.57 -10.93 -11.89
C HIS A 43 0.48 -9.87 -11.98
N LEU A 44 0.76 -8.74 -12.63
CA LEU A 44 -0.13 -7.59 -12.72
C LEU A 44 -0.46 -7.32 -14.20
N GLN A 45 -1.04 -8.32 -14.86
CA GLN A 45 -1.29 -8.29 -16.31
C GLN A 45 -2.70 -7.84 -16.69
N ASP A 46 -3.61 -7.70 -15.72
CA ASP A 46 -4.97 -7.25 -16.02
C ASP A 46 -4.95 -5.80 -16.50
N GLU A 47 -5.59 -5.54 -17.62
CA GLU A 47 -5.60 -4.21 -18.24
C GLU A 47 -6.28 -3.14 -17.40
N ARG A 48 -7.12 -3.53 -16.45
CA ARG A 48 -7.82 -2.60 -15.55
C ARG A 48 -6.92 -2.04 -14.46
N ILE A 49 -5.76 -2.67 -14.22
CA ILE A 49 -4.82 -2.22 -13.18
C ILE A 49 -4.14 -0.93 -13.62
N ARG A 50 -4.21 0.08 -12.77
CA ARG A 50 -3.45 1.32 -12.93
C ARG A 50 -2.24 1.27 -12.04
N PHE A 51 -1.15 1.88 -12.46
CA PHE A 51 0.13 1.82 -11.75
C PHE A 51 0.53 3.20 -11.24
N ILE A 52 1.14 3.21 -10.06
CA ILE A 52 1.82 4.38 -9.53
C ILE A 52 3.17 3.94 -8.95
N GLU A 53 4.21 4.67 -9.29
CA GLU A 53 5.52 4.47 -8.68
C GLU A 53 5.61 5.29 -7.41
N LEU A 54 6.07 4.65 -6.32
CA LEU A 54 6.22 5.29 -5.02
C LEU A 54 7.60 4.96 -4.46
N ASP A 55 8.34 6.00 -4.08
CA ASP A 55 9.67 5.88 -3.51
C ASP A 55 9.64 6.22 -2.01
N TYR A 56 9.46 5.21 -1.18
CA TYR A 56 9.33 5.39 0.27
C TYR A 56 10.62 5.80 0.96
N ALA A 57 11.75 5.52 0.34
CA ALA A 57 13.06 5.82 0.93
C ALA A 57 13.46 7.29 0.81
N HIS A 58 12.87 8.00 -0.15
CA HIS A 58 13.18 9.40 -0.42
C HIS A 58 11.94 10.26 -0.20
N GLU A 59 11.91 10.93 0.93
CA GLU A 59 10.73 11.68 1.39
C GLU A 59 10.24 12.71 0.39
N LYS A 60 11.15 13.44 -0.24
CA LYS A 60 10.78 14.45 -1.23
C LYS A 60 10.14 13.86 -2.47
N GLU A 61 10.73 12.81 -3.02
CA GLU A 61 10.19 12.11 -4.18
C GLU A 61 8.82 11.52 -3.89
N LEU A 62 8.67 10.90 -2.73
CA LEU A 62 7.39 10.35 -2.29
C LEU A 62 6.34 11.45 -2.15
N ASP A 63 6.70 12.57 -1.55
CA ASP A 63 5.80 13.70 -1.38
C ASP A 63 5.35 14.26 -2.73
N ASP A 64 6.28 14.44 -3.67
CA ASP A 64 5.99 14.92 -5.02
C ASP A 64 5.08 13.94 -5.79
N GLN A 65 5.32 12.65 -5.66
CA GLN A 65 4.52 11.60 -6.29
C GLN A 65 3.07 11.62 -5.77
N LEU A 66 2.89 11.72 -4.46
CA LEU A 66 1.57 11.77 -3.84
C LEU A 66 0.84 13.09 -4.18
N LYS A 67 1.55 14.19 -4.18
CA LYS A 67 1.00 15.48 -4.55
C LYS A 67 0.50 15.49 -5.99
N ALA A 68 1.31 14.98 -6.92
CA ALA A 68 0.95 14.89 -8.33
C ALA A 68 -0.30 14.01 -8.52
N PHE A 69 -0.37 12.86 -7.86
CA PHE A 69 -1.54 12.00 -7.91
C PHE A 69 -2.78 12.71 -7.39
N ALA A 70 -2.66 13.39 -6.26
CA ALA A 70 -3.79 14.10 -5.66
C ALA A 70 -4.33 15.20 -6.59
N GLN A 71 -3.43 15.93 -7.27
CA GLN A 71 -3.82 16.98 -8.20
C GLN A 71 -4.55 16.43 -9.43
N GLU A 72 -4.13 15.28 -9.94
CA GLU A 72 -4.71 14.69 -11.14
C GLU A 72 -5.95 13.84 -10.86
N ASN A 73 -6.00 13.13 -9.73
CA ASN A 73 -7.00 12.10 -9.46
C ASN A 73 -7.78 12.31 -8.16
N GLY A 74 -7.39 13.27 -7.33
CA GLY A 74 -8.06 13.57 -6.06
C GLY A 74 -7.59 12.74 -4.88
N GLY A 75 -7.31 11.48 -5.07
CA GLY A 75 -6.85 10.59 -4.00
C GLY A 75 -7.49 9.21 -4.06
N TRP A 76 -7.10 8.36 -3.12
CA TRP A 76 -7.67 7.03 -2.97
C TRP A 76 -8.59 7.01 -1.75
N ARG A 77 -9.74 6.37 -1.88
CA ARG A 77 -10.64 6.17 -0.75
C ARG A 77 -10.06 5.18 0.25
N TYR A 78 -9.45 4.11 -0.25
CA TYR A 78 -8.86 3.07 0.57
C TYR A 78 -7.40 2.86 0.18
N VAL A 79 -6.56 2.62 1.18
CA VAL A 79 -5.15 2.29 0.97
C VAL A 79 -4.81 1.04 1.76
N ILE A 80 -4.29 0.03 1.06
CA ILE A 80 -3.74 -1.17 1.69
C ILE A 80 -2.22 -1.12 1.51
N HIS A 81 -1.51 -0.91 2.59
CA HIS A 81 -0.06 -0.80 2.57
C HIS A 81 0.58 -2.16 2.84
N ASN A 82 0.94 -2.84 1.76
CA ASN A 82 1.57 -4.15 1.77
C ASN A 82 3.06 -4.09 1.42
N ALA A 83 3.58 -2.92 1.08
CA ALA A 83 5.00 -2.75 0.79
C ALA A 83 5.84 -2.87 2.06
N GLY A 84 6.99 -3.50 1.95
CA GLY A 84 7.91 -3.64 3.06
C GLY A 84 9.07 -4.55 2.71
N LEU A 85 10.08 -4.51 3.55
CA LEU A 85 11.21 -5.41 3.47
C LEU A 85 10.81 -6.75 4.08
N THR A 86 10.80 -7.81 3.28
CA THR A 86 10.34 -9.13 3.71
C THR A 86 11.46 -10.09 4.08
N LYS A 87 12.68 -9.82 3.60
CA LYS A 87 13.83 -10.69 3.82
C LYS A 87 15.04 -9.87 4.24
N THR A 88 15.50 -10.05 5.46
CA THR A 88 16.77 -9.54 5.94
C THR A 88 17.20 -10.36 7.15
N THR A 89 18.50 -10.53 7.31
CA THR A 89 19.10 -11.15 8.50
C THR A 89 19.19 -10.16 9.67
N ASP A 90 19.09 -8.87 9.39
CA ASP A 90 19.14 -7.81 10.40
C ASP A 90 17.73 -7.39 10.80
N LYS A 91 17.27 -7.83 11.96
CA LYS A 91 15.94 -7.52 12.49
C LYS A 91 15.77 -6.04 12.80
N ALA A 92 16.81 -5.38 13.29
CA ALA A 92 16.74 -3.95 13.61
C ALA A 92 16.54 -3.14 12.33
N LEU A 93 17.28 -3.46 11.28
CA LEU A 93 17.13 -2.84 9.97
C LEU A 93 15.73 -3.09 9.40
N PHE A 94 15.22 -4.31 9.55
CA PHE A 94 13.88 -4.67 9.09
C PHE A 94 12.81 -3.77 9.72
N TYR A 95 12.84 -3.63 11.04
CA TYR A 95 11.87 -2.79 11.75
C TYR A 95 12.04 -1.32 11.42
N GLU A 96 13.27 -0.84 11.42
CA GLU A 96 13.58 0.56 11.13
C GLU A 96 13.09 0.97 9.74
N VAL A 97 13.50 0.22 8.71
CA VAL A 97 13.12 0.52 7.32
C VAL A 97 11.61 0.45 7.14
N ASN A 98 10.96 -0.59 7.64
CA ASN A 98 9.52 -0.74 7.49
C ASN A 98 8.74 0.33 8.27
N ALA A 99 9.18 0.67 9.48
CA ALA A 99 8.54 1.69 10.28
C ALA A 99 8.70 3.07 9.66
N GLU A 100 9.90 3.44 9.25
CA GLU A 100 10.18 4.73 8.65
C GLU A 100 9.50 4.91 7.29
N ASN A 101 9.54 3.91 6.45
CA ASN A 101 8.87 3.96 5.15
C ASN A 101 7.37 4.13 5.33
N THR A 102 6.78 3.42 6.28
CA THR A 102 5.34 3.53 6.57
C THR A 102 5.02 4.92 7.11
N ARG A 103 5.84 5.45 8.01
CA ARG A 103 5.65 6.78 8.57
C ARG A 103 5.64 7.85 7.47
N ARG A 104 6.64 7.84 6.60
CA ARG A 104 6.73 8.79 5.47
C ARG A 104 5.52 8.70 4.57
N PHE A 105 5.09 7.49 4.29
CA PHE A 105 3.93 7.26 3.43
C PHE A 105 2.64 7.78 4.08
N MET A 106 2.40 7.45 5.35
CA MET A 106 1.22 7.92 6.07
C MET A 106 1.18 9.44 6.19
N GLU A 107 2.31 10.05 6.49
CA GLU A 107 2.42 11.52 6.56
C GLU A 107 2.17 12.18 5.20
N GLY A 108 2.72 11.61 4.14
CA GLY A 108 2.49 12.10 2.79
C GLY A 108 1.03 12.00 2.36
N LEU A 109 0.38 10.88 2.67
CA LEU A 109 -1.04 10.71 2.41
C LEU A 109 -1.88 11.74 3.19
N ALA A 110 -1.54 11.96 4.46
CA ALA A 110 -2.26 12.93 5.30
C ALA A 110 -2.13 14.35 4.76
N ARG A 111 -0.99 14.69 4.18
CA ARG A 111 -0.76 16.02 3.60
C ARG A 111 -1.49 16.25 2.28
N HIS A 112 -1.52 15.26 1.40
CA HIS A 112 -1.96 15.45 0.02
C HIS A 112 -3.28 14.76 -0.34
N CYS A 113 -3.51 13.57 0.15
CA CYS A 113 -4.68 12.76 -0.21
C CYS A 113 -5.03 11.76 0.88
N PRO A 114 -5.52 12.26 2.05
CA PRO A 114 -5.85 11.36 3.16
C PRO A 114 -6.95 10.38 2.74
N PRO A 115 -6.71 9.05 2.88
CA PRO A 115 -7.72 8.07 2.57
C PRO A 115 -8.77 7.98 3.68
N GLU A 116 -9.95 7.50 3.35
CA GLU A 116 -10.98 7.22 4.35
C GLU A 116 -10.54 6.08 5.27
N LYS A 117 -9.89 5.06 4.71
CA LYS A 117 -9.36 3.94 5.48
C LYS A 117 -7.97 3.55 5.00
N PHE A 118 -7.09 3.35 5.96
CA PHE A 118 -5.72 2.88 5.75
C PHE A 118 -5.52 1.57 6.50
N ARG A 119 -5.00 0.54 5.82
CA ARG A 119 -4.67 -0.75 6.42
C ARG A 119 -3.25 -1.12 6.08
N ARG A 120 -2.49 -1.50 7.08
CA ARG A 120 -1.13 -1.99 6.90
C ARG A 120 -1.11 -3.50 7.03
N ILE A 121 -0.52 -4.17 6.05
CA ILE A 121 -0.24 -5.60 6.12
C ILE A 121 1.21 -5.75 6.54
N GLN A 122 1.43 -6.39 7.69
CA GLN A 122 2.77 -6.74 8.15
C GLN A 122 3.02 -8.20 7.82
N THR A 123 4.01 -8.43 6.98
CA THR A 123 4.53 -9.78 6.81
C THR A 123 5.40 -10.10 8.01
N MET A 124 4.87 -10.89 8.92
CA MET A 124 5.64 -11.44 10.04
C MET A 124 5.91 -12.91 9.77
N GLU A 125 7.10 -13.35 10.13
CA GLU A 125 7.57 -14.72 9.93
C GLU A 125 6.79 -15.80 10.70
N ARG A 126 5.70 -15.46 11.39
CA ARG A 126 4.98 -16.39 12.27
C ARG A 126 3.50 -16.50 11.94
N VAL A 127 2.99 -17.69 12.19
CA VAL A 127 1.63 -18.14 11.92
C VAL A 127 0.52 -17.24 12.49
N ASN A 128 0.81 -16.44 13.51
CA ASN A 128 -0.14 -15.50 14.10
C ASN A 128 -0.33 -14.21 13.29
N CYS A 129 0.31 -14.12 12.15
CA CYS A 129 0.29 -12.96 11.27
C CYS A 129 -1.12 -12.67 10.75
N TRP A 130 -1.87 -13.72 10.40
CA TRP A 130 -3.20 -13.55 9.84
C TRP A 130 -4.19 -12.92 10.82
N GLN A 131 -4.11 -13.26 12.08
CA GLN A 131 -4.95 -12.64 13.10
C GLN A 131 -4.63 -11.16 13.27
N LYS A 132 -3.36 -10.78 13.21
CA LYS A 132 -2.95 -9.37 13.29
C LYS A 132 -3.30 -8.59 12.05
N ILE A 133 -3.27 -9.22 10.87
CA ILE A 133 -3.70 -8.59 9.62
C ILE A 133 -5.21 -8.31 9.66
N ILE A 134 -5.99 -9.29 10.10
CA ILE A 134 -7.44 -9.20 10.10
C ILE A 134 -7.97 -8.38 11.28
N TYR A 135 -7.39 -8.55 12.47
CA TYR A 135 -7.91 -7.99 13.72
C TYR A 135 -7.03 -6.92 14.37
N GLY A 136 -5.74 -6.84 14.00
CA GLY A 136 -4.78 -5.98 14.68
C GLY A 136 -5.14 -4.49 14.67
N ASN A 137 -5.63 -4.01 13.57
CA ASN A 137 -6.01 -2.60 13.43
C ASN A 137 -7.38 -2.27 14.03
N SER A 138 -8.28 -3.25 14.10
CA SER A 138 -9.57 -3.05 14.75
C SER A 138 -9.43 -3.02 16.27
N MET A 139 -8.44 -3.75 16.83
CA MET A 139 -8.14 -3.69 18.25
C MET A 139 -7.45 -2.40 18.66
N LEU A 140 -6.62 -1.83 17.80
CA LEU A 140 -5.97 -0.54 18.04
C LEU A 140 -6.95 0.64 17.93
N SER A 141 -8.02 0.50 17.17
CA SER A 141 -9.05 1.52 17.05
C SER A 141 -10.02 1.55 18.22
N HIS A 142 -9.97 0.58 19.13
CA HIS A 142 -10.83 0.47 20.31
C HIS A 142 -10.08 0.83 21.61
N THR A 143 -8.83 1.16 21.53
CA THR A 143 -8.06 1.71 22.61
C THR A 143 -7.79 3.18 22.37
#